data_6a908290000b61db70d7ebd9df86fc80
#
_entry.id   6a908290000b61db70d7ebd9df86fc80
#
_cell.length_a   1.000
_cell.length_b   1.000
_cell.length_c   1.000
_cell.angle_alpha   90.00
_cell.angle_beta   90.00
_cell.angle_gamma   90.00
#
_symmetry.space_group_name_H-M   'P 1'
#
loop_
_entity.id
_entity.type
_entity.pdbx_description
1 polymer ?
#
loop_
_entity_poly.entity_id
_entity_poly.type
_entity_poly.pdbx_seq_one_letter_code
_entity_poly.pdbx_strand_id
1 'polypeptide(L)'
;MNNQIWMMTSAFKSLELGKIVEKAKEADVQGLELCVFSNEGSRKDHVATHLDYENFTSDCAKRLLEWFGSEGLRFSVGSYENLIGGNTADRELNQNHLLKLIRIAYLCGGDENDVKVGTFVGYNDELGIQDGGFEKNLYEYRRIFAPIVKYAEDLGVTIIYENCPMEGWRSRTWSFTYNNLPATLAARKLMYALIPSKAHGETYDPSHDVWQHINPSDVVRATDHSRLHRVHVKATRNLRNQSSIYWGAIYPKQYVNEELAQRAGVPVPQHDWDRYPYEAMLPGFGGYDSMDWREFLETLMEIGFDHPFVIENEATNSAHTGNQGATMQGFKTAVWCLAPILWTLKENEGYTFCDNRPKLKISERKDIPVVTMKELLA
;
A
#
# COMPACT_ATOMS: atom_id res chain seq x y z
N MET A 1 -20.44 -11.63 -3.41
CA MET A 1 -19.19 -10.87 -3.25
C MET A 1 -19.50 -9.39 -3.27
N ASN A 2 -18.97 -8.65 -2.30
CA ASN A 2 -19.25 -7.22 -2.13
C ASN A 2 -17.99 -6.37 -2.40
N ASN A 3 -17.16 -6.81 -3.35
CA ASN A 3 -15.95 -6.03 -3.66
C ASN A 3 -16.33 -4.60 -4.00
N GLN A 4 -15.60 -3.68 -3.40
CA GLN A 4 -15.75 -2.25 -3.60
C GLN A 4 -14.48 -1.71 -4.25
N ILE A 5 -14.62 -0.65 -5.02
CA ILE A 5 -13.47 0.10 -5.52
C ILE A 5 -13.29 1.33 -4.63
N TRP A 6 -12.09 1.46 -4.08
CA TRP A 6 -11.67 2.55 -3.22
C TRP A 6 -10.56 3.37 -3.88
N MET A 7 -10.22 4.48 -3.27
CA MET A 7 -9.16 5.37 -3.70
C MET A 7 -8.17 5.61 -2.57
N MET A 8 -6.88 5.47 -2.84
CA MET A 8 -5.82 5.86 -1.91
C MET A 8 -5.61 7.37 -1.94
N THR A 9 -5.52 8.01 -0.78
CA THR A 9 -5.52 9.48 -0.71
C THR A 9 -4.15 10.12 -0.92
N SER A 10 -3.07 9.35 -1.04
CA SER A 10 -1.70 9.83 -1.28
C SER A 10 -1.57 10.73 -2.52
N ALA A 11 -2.34 10.45 -3.57
CA ALA A 11 -2.35 11.26 -4.79
C ALA A 11 -2.85 12.71 -4.58
N PHE A 12 -3.49 12.98 -3.46
CA PHE A 12 -4.06 14.30 -3.09
C PHE A 12 -3.47 14.87 -1.81
N LYS A 13 -2.19 14.64 -1.57
CA LYS A 13 -1.48 15.04 -0.33
C LYS A 13 -1.65 16.52 0.07
N SER A 14 -1.93 17.39 -0.87
CA SER A 14 -2.13 18.84 -0.64
C SER A 14 -3.57 19.24 -0.37
N LEU A 15 -4.53 18.31 -0.46
CA LEU A 15 -5.94 18.59 -0.24
C LEU A 15 -6.36 18.20 1.18
N GLU A 16 -7.29 18.97 1.73
CA GLU A 16 -8.00 18.60 2.95
C GLU A 16 -8.95 17.43 2.70
N LEU A 17 -9.19 16.62 3.74
CA LEU A 17 -9.99 15.41 3.64
C LEU A 17 -11.40 15.65 3.07
N GLY A 18 -12.05 16.76 3.41
CA GLY A 18 -13.36 17.12 2.84
C GLY A 18 -13.35 17.22 1.32
N LYS A 19 -12.29 17.82 0.75
CA LYS A 19 -12.12 17.91 -0.70
C LYS A 19 -11.82 16.54 -1.34
N ILE A 20 -11.12 15.67 -0.61
CA ILE A 20 -10.85 14.30 -1.09
C ILE A 20 -12.16 13.49 -1.11
N VAL A 21 -13.04 13.65 -0.14
CA VAL A 21 -14.38 13.02 -0.13
C VAL A 21 -15.21 13.48 -1.34
N GLU A 22 -15.18 14.78 -1.68
CA GLU A 22 -15.81 15.27 -2.93
C GLU A 22 -15.22 14.57 -4.17
N LYS A 23 -13.90 14.39 -4.21
CA LYS A 23 -13.19 13.67 -5.30
C LYS A 23 -13.55 12.18 -5.37
N ALA A 24 -13.70 11.53 -4.22
CA ALA A 24 -14.14 10.15 -4.17
C ALA A 24 -15.53 9.95 -4.79
N LYS A 25 -16.45 10.86 -4.50
CA LYS A 25 -17.79 10.86 -5.10
C LYS A 25 -17.74 11.15 -6.61
N GLU A 26 -16.90 12.09 -7.03
CA GLU A 26 -16.68 12.41 -8.44
C GLU A 26 -16.10 11.22 -9.23
N ALA A 27 -15.26 10.39 -8.59
CA ALA A 27 -14.68 9.19 -9.17
C ALA A 27 -15.61 7.96 -9.06
N ASP A 28 -16.74 8.06 -8.39
CA ASP A 28 -17.69 6.98 -8.12
C ASP A 28 -17.09 5.79 -7.38
N VAL A 29 -16.23 6.07 -6.39
CA VAL A 29 -15.65 5.05 -5.50
C VAL A 29 -16.45 4.94 -4.19
N GLN A 30 -16.34 3.77 -3.52
CA GLN A 30 -17.12 3.47 -2.31
C GLN A 30 -16.33 3.61 -1.02
N GLY A 31 -15.05 4.00 -1.10
CA GLY A 31 -14.25 4.18 0.09
C GLY A 31 -12.91 4.82 -0.18
N LEU A 32 -12.19 5.07 0.91
CA LEU A 32 -10.86 5.69 0.91
C LEU A 32 -9.89 4.89 1.77
N GLU A 33 -8.70 4.70 1.27
CA GLU A 33 -7.56 4.43 2.13
C GLU A 33 -6.91 5.75 2.49
N LEU A 34 -7.09 6.16 3.74
CA LEU A 34 -6.55 7.40 4.26
C LEU A 34 -5.06 7.25 4.53
N CYS A 35 -4.26 8.00 3.81
CA CYS A 35 -2.83 8.10 4.08
C CYS A 35 -2.60 9.01 5.28
N VAL A 36 -2.11 8.43 6.37
CA VAL A 36 -1.89 9.10 7.65
C VAL A 36 -0.44 8.89 8.06
N PHE A 37 0.44 9.64 7.43
CA PHE A 37 1.87 9.57 7.73
C PHE A 37 2.25 10.48 8.89
N SER A 38 3.39 10.18 9.51
CA SER A 38 3.91 11.02 10.58
C SER A 38 4.28 12.42 10.05
N ASN A 39 3.97 13.45 10.83
CA ASN A 39 4.43 14.83 10.58
C ASN A 39 5.93 14.99 10.82
N GLU A 40 6.57 13.99 11.37
CA GLU A 40 7.99 13.93 11.67
C GLU A 40 8.65 12.80 10.87
N GLY A 41 9.96 12.72 10.90
CA GLY A 41 10.70 11.65 10.24
C GLY A 41 11.10 11.95 8.80
N SER A 42 11.68 10.96 8.16
CA SER A 42 12.34 11.10 6.85
C SER A 42 11.38 11.31 5.67
N ARG A 43 10.11 10.95 5.82
CA ARG A 43 9.10 11.04 4.75
C ARG A 43 8.05 12.13 4.93
N LYS A 44 8.20 12.99 5.93
CA LYS A 44 7.25 14.06 6.25
C LYS A 44 6.87 14.97 5.05
N ASP A 45 7.79 15.17 4.12
CA ASP A 45 7.59 16.02 2.95
C ASP A 45 7.00 15.28 1.74
N HIS A 46 6.93 13.94 1.80
CA HIS A 46 6.48 13.13 0.68
C HIS A 46 5.01 12.76 0.75
N VAL A 47 4.42 12.81 1.93
CA VAL A 47 3.21 12.05 2.18
C VAL A 47 2.12 12.87 2.83
N ALA A 48 0.89 12.41 2.59
CA ALA A 48 -0.31 13.03 3.10
C ALA A 48 -0.53 12.69 4.58
N THR A 49 -1.06 13.66 5.32
CA THR A 49 -1.58 13.43 6.65
C THR A 49 -3.02 13.90 6.69
N HIS A 50 -3.97 12.99 6.43
CA HIS A 50 -5.38 13.30 6.27
C HIS A 50 -6.22 13.13 7.53
N LEU A 51 -5.59 12.80 8.67
CA LEU A 51 -6.21 12.78 10.00
C LEU A 51 -5.31 13.42 11.03
N ASP A 52 -5.90 14.11 12.01
CA ASP A 52 -5.18 14.49 13.23
C ASP A 52 -5.02 13.26 14.13
N TYR A 53 -3.93 12.54 13.91
CA TYR A 53 -3.64 11.29 14.63
C TYR A 53 -3.13 11.54 16.06
N GLU A 54 -2.62 12.72 16.37
CA GLU A 54 -2.10 13.03 17.71
C GLU A 54 -3.24 13.24 18.71
N ASN A 55 -4.30 13.91 18.30
CA ASN A 55 -5.43 14.27 19.16
C ASN A 55 -6.68 13.40 18.88
N PHE A 56 -6.52 12.22 18.32
CA PHE A 56 -7.64 11.38 17.92
C PHE A 56 -8.29 10.69 19.14
N THR A 57 -9.57 10.93 19.35
CA THR A 57 -10.37 10.41 20.47
C THR A 57 -11.55 9.55 19.97
N SER A 58 -12.24 8.88 20.90
CA SER A 58 -13.49 8.16 20.60
C SER A 58 -14.57 9.08 20.00
N ASP A 59 -14.64 10.34 20.45
CA ASP A 59 -15.55 11.32 19.85
C ASP A 59 -15.14 11.71 18.41
N CYS A 60 -13.84 11.76 18.14
CA CYS A 60 -13.35 11.96 16.76
C CYS A 60 -13.72 10.77 15.87
N ALA A 61 -13.56 9.54 16.38
CA ALA A 61 -13.95 8.33 15.67
C ALA A 61 -15.45 8.31 15.36
N LYS A 62 -16.28 8.63 16.33
CA LYS A 62 -17.74 8.69 16.15
C LYS A 62 -18.12 9.69 15.06
N ARG A 63 -17.62 10.92 15.12
CA ARG A 63 -17.89 11.95 14.10
C ARG A 63 -17.39 11.53 12.71
N LEU A 64 -16.22 10.89 12.63
CA LEU A 64 -15.67 10.41 11.36
C LEU A 64 -16.56 9.32 10.75
N LEU A 65 -17.01 8.34 11.56
CA LEU A 65 -17.89 7.27 11.12
C LEU A 65 -19.26 7.79 10.68
N GLU A 66 -19.85 8.73 11.45
CA GLU A 66 -21.11 9.39 11.09
C GLU A 66 -20.99 10.13 9.76
N TRP A 67 -19.91 10.89 9.59
CA TRP A 67 -19.67 11.64 8.36
C TRP A 67 -19.46 10.71 7.17
N PHE A 68 -18.51 9.76 7.24
CA PHE A 68 -18.28 8.82 6.14
C PHE A 68 -19.52 7.99 5.82
N GLY A 69 -20.27 7.56 6.84
CA GLY A 69 -21.56 6.88 6.66
C GLY A 69 -22.60 7.74 5.94
N SER A 70 -22.68 9.04 6.27
CA SER A 70 -23.58 9.98 5.58
C SER A 70 -23.20 10.22 4.12
N GLU A 71 -21.90 10.18 3.81
CA GLU A 71 -21.41 10.29 2.43
C GLU A 71 -21.50 8.95 1.66
N GLY A 72 -21.91 7.87 2.33
CA GLY A 72 -21.97 6.53 1.76
C GLY A 72 -20.59 5.95 1.45
N LEU A 73 -19.57 6.37 2.17
CA LEU A 73 -18.18 5.91 2.00
C LEU A 73 -17.72 5.04 3.18
N ARG A 74 -16.76 4.18 2.92
CA ARG A 74 -15.95 3.49 3.93
C ARG A 74 -14.54 4.07 3.95
N PHE A 75 -13.78 3.71 4.97
CA PHE A 75 -12.37 4.06 5.03
C PHE A 75 -11.54 3.01 5.76
N SER A 76 -10.26 3.10 5.55
CA SER A 76 -9.21 2.47 6.35
C SER A 76 -8.06 3.47 6.49
N VAL A 77 -7.03 3.13 7.24
CA VAL A 77 -5.88 4.01 7.46
C VAL A 77 -4.60 3.30 7.05
N GLY A 78 -3.59 4.05 6.61
CA GLY A 78 -2.30 3.47 6.25
C GLY A 78 -1.15 4.46 6.43
N SER A 79 0.02 3.91 6.79
CA SER A 79 1.30 4.60 6.80
C SER A 79 2.40 3.62 6.40
N TYR A 80 3.15 3.97 5.37
CA TYR A 80 4.06 3.07 4.69
C TYR A 80 5.51 3.48 4.94
N GLU A 81 6.06 3.02 6.06
CA GLU A 81 7.37 3.41 6.57
C GLU A 81 8.26 2.19 6.85
N ASN A 82 9.58 2.42 6.93
CA ASN A 82 10.52 1.39 7.37
C ASN A 82 10.49 1.26 8.90
N LEU A 83 10.01 0.12 9.40
CA LEU A 83 9.77 -0.13 10.82
C LEU A 83 10.85 -0.99 11.48
N ILE A 84 11.72 -1.65 10.68
CA ILE A 84 12.77 -2.53 11.21
C ILE A 84 14.17 -2.10 10.81
N GLY A 85 14.30 -1.13 9.90
CA GLY A 85 15.58 -0.60 9.41
C GLY A 85 15.73 0.90 9.61
N GLY A 86 16.75 1.48 8.96
CA GLY A 86 17.07 2.89 9.09
C GLY A 86 17.73 3.25 10.44
N ASN A 87 17.84 4.55 10.72
CA ASN A 87 18.36 4.99 12.00
C ASN A 87 17.39 4.72 13.16
N THR A 88 17.90 4.62 14.38
CA THR A 88 17.10 4.22 15.54
C THR A 88 15.99 5.20 15.86
N ALA A 89 16.21 6.51 15.71
CA ALA A 89 15.21 7.53 16.05
C ALA A 89 14.02 7.48 15.08
N ASP A 90 14.29 7.41 13.77
CA ASP A 90 13.22 7.29 12.75
C ASP A 90 12.44 5.97 12.93
N ARG A 91 13.15 4.89 13.22
CA ARG A 91 12.52 3.58 13.44
C ARG A 91 11.58 3.59 14.66
N GLU A 92 12.01 4.14 15.78
CA GLU A 92 11.19 4.27 16.99
C GLU A 92 9.97 5.17 16.74
N LEU A 93 10.18 6.30 16.05
CA LEU A 93 9.10 7.20 15.63
C LEU A 93 8.05 6.46 14.80
N ASN A 94 8.48 5.76 13.76
CA ASN A 94 7.60 5.06 12.83
C ASN A 94 6.85 3.91 13.51
N GLN A 95 7.48 3.17 14.42
CA GLN A 95 6.84 2.13 15.22
C GLN A 95 5.76 2.72 16.13
N ASN A 96 6.07 3.79 16.86
CA ASN A 96 5.10 4.47 17.73
C ASN A 96 3.94 5.07 16.91
N HIS A 97 4.22 5.58 15.71
CA HIS A 97 3.18 6.06 14.81
C HIS A 97 2.23 4.92 14.37
N LEU A 98 2.76 3.75 14.00
CA LEU A 98 1.93 2.57 13.68
C LEU A 98 1.01 2.19 14.85
N LEU A 99 1.50 2.23 16.09
CA LEU A 99 0.67 1.96 17.27
C LEU A 99 -0.48 2.97 17.43
N LYS A 100 -0.24 4.26 17.12
CA LYS A 100 -1.31 5.27 17.07
C LYS A 100 -2.36 4.93 16.01
N LEU A 101 -1.94 4.47 14.82
CA LEU A 101 -2.87 4.05 13.76
C LEU A 101 -3.70 2.82 14.15
N ILE A 102 -3.10 1.83 14.82
CA ILE A 102 -3.82 0.67 15.36
C ILE A 102 -4.88 1.13 16.37
N ARG A 103 -4.53 2.07 17.26
CA ARG A 103 -5.49 2.68 18.21
C ARG A 103 -6.63 3.41 17.49
N ILE A 104 -6.33 4.19 16.44
CA ILE A 104 -7.34 4.88 15.61
C ILE A 104 -8.28 3.86 14.97
N ALA A 105 -7.72 2.82 14.35
CA ALA A 105 -8.51 1.75 13.74
C ALA A 105 -9.43 1.08 14.80
N TYR A 106 -8.91 0.77 15.98
CA TYR A 106 -9.70 0.26 17.09
C TYR A 106 -10.87 1.18 17.44
N LEU A 107 -10.60 2.49 17.65
CA LEU A 107 -11.64 3.46 18.00
C LEU A 107 -12.72 3.59 16.91
N CYS A 108 -12.36 3.35 15.67
CA CYS A 108 -13.29 3.34 14.53
C CYS A 108 -13.98 1.96 14.32
N GLY A 109 -13.86 1.03 15.26
CA GLY A 109 -14.50 -0.28 15.18
C GLY A 109 -13.64 -1.39 14.58
N GLY A 110 -12.41 -1.13 14.18
CA GLY A 110 -11.49 -2.14 13.66
C GLY A 110 -12.11 -2.96 12.53
N ASP A 111 -11.95 -4.27 12.60
CA ASP A 111 -12.44 -5.20 11.57
C ASP A 111 -13.98 -5.21 11.44
N GLU A 112 -14.73 -4.80 12.45
CA GLU A 112 -16.19 -4.67 12.36
C GLU A 112 -16.66 -3.64 11.31
N ASN A 113 -15.85 -2.59 11.10
CA ASN A 113 -16.06 -1.57 10.07
C ASN A 113 -15.09 -1.68 8.89
N ASP A 114 -14.32 -2.77 8.82
CA ASP A 114 -13.24 -2.97 7.83
C ASP A 114 -12.14 -1.91 7.90
N VAL A 115 -11.93 -1.31 9.08
CA VAL A 115 -10.88 -0.31 9.31
C VAL A 115 -9.57 -1.03 9.63
N LYS A 116 -8.87 -1.43 8.59
CA LYS A 116 -7.56 -2.07 8.67
C LYS A 116 -6.44 -1.04 8.64
N VAL A 117 -5.24 -1.45 9.06
CA VAL A 117 -4.05 -0.60 9.06
C VAL A 117 -3.07 -1.08 8.01
N GLY A 118 -2.96 -0.33 6.90
CA GLY A 118 -1.97 -0.56 5.85
C GLY A 118 -0.58 -0.08 6.28
N THR A 119 0.45 -0.89 6.01
CA THR A 119 1.84 -0.50 6.33
C THR A 119 2.87 -1.28 5.52
N PHE A 120 4.13 -0.82 5.56
CA PHE A 120 5.28 -1.64 5.24
C PHE A 120 5.83 -2.31 6.50
N VAL A 121 6.74 -3.23 6.30
CA VAL A 121 7.62 -3.76 7.36
C VAL A 121 8.95 -3.04 7.34
N GLY A 122 9.45 -2.79 6.13
CA GLY A 122 10.79 -2.28 5.90
C GLY A 122 11.83 -3.39 5.88
N TYR A 123 13.07 -2.98 5.91
CA TYR A 123 14.24 -3.86 5.88
C TYR A 123 15.42 -3.20 6.62
N ASN A 124 16.18 -4.00 7.34
CA ASN A 124 17.40 -3.54 8.01
C ASN A 124 18.60 -3.88 7.15
N ASP A 125 19.15 -2.88 6.48
CA ASP A 125 20.28 -3.02 5.56
C ASP A 125 21.56 -3.47 6.27
N GLU A 126 21.78 -3.04 7.51
CA GLU A 126 22.98 -3.42 8.29
C GLU A 126 22.98 -4.93 8.59
N LEU A 127 21.81 -5.51 8.80
CA LEU A 127 21.64 -6.95 8.89
C LEU A 127 21.71 -7.60 7.51
N GLY A 128 21.08 -6.97 6.51
CA GLY A 128 20.94 -7.49 5.16
C GLY A 128 22.26 -7.77 4.43
N ILE A 129 23.29 -6.97 4.69
CA ILE A 129 24.63 -7.15 4.11
C ILE A 129 25.47 -8.24 4.79
N GLN A 130 25.02 -8.78 5.91
CA GLN A 130 25.71 -9.86 6.63
C GLN A 130 25.39 -11.23 6.05
N ASP A 131 26.22 -12.20 6.34
CA ASP A 131 25.89 -13.60 6.04
C ASP A 131 24.58 -14.01 6.74
N GLY A 132 23.66 -14.63 5.99
CA GLY A 132 22.30 -14.92 6.45
C GLY A 132 21.44 -13.68 6.68
N GLY A 133 21.74 -12.55 6.02
CA GLY A 133 21.10 -11.26 6.25
C GLY A 133 19.59 -11.24 6.06
N PHE A 134 19.06 -12.02 5.12
CA PHE A 134 17.62 -12.17 4.95
C PHE A 134 16.97 -12.85 6.18
N GLU A 135 17.53 -13.95 6.64
CA GLU A 135 17.03 -14.65 7.84
C GLU A 135 17.13 -13.77 9.09
N LYS A 136 18.22 -13.01 9.24
CA LYS A 136 18.36 -12.03 10.33
C LYS A 136 17.25 -10.97 10.30
N ASN A 137 16.87 -10.51 9.12
CA ASN A 137 15.74 -9.59 8.97
C ASN A 137 14.40 -10.24 9.34
N LEU A 138 14.19 -11.52 9.06
CA LEU A 138 12.99 -12.25 9.51
C LEU A 138 12.93 -12.34 11.05
N TYR A 139 14.03 -12.58 11.72
CA TYR A 139 14.05 -12.57 13.20
C TYR A 139 13.91 -11.17 13.78
N GLU A 140 14.46 -10.15 13.13
CA GLU A 140 14.23 -8.75 13.53
C GLU A 140 12.77 -8.35 13.35
N TYR A 141 12.15 -8.75 12.23
CA TYR A 141 10.70 -8.62 12.05
C TYR A 141 9.94 -9.27 13.22
N ARG A 142 10.22 -10.53 13.53
CA ARG A 142 9.54 -11.22 14.63
C ARG A 142 9.71 -10.46 15.96
N ARG A 143 10.92 -9.99 16.25
CA ARG A 143 11.21 -9.25 17.48
C ARG A 143 10.37 -7.98 17.62
N ILE A 144 10.23 -7.23 16.52
CA ILE A 144 9.49 -5.95 16.49
C ILE A 144 7.98 -6.17 16.35
N PHE A 145 7.57 -7.03 15.43
CA PHE A 145 6.17 -7.16 15.06
C PHE A 145 5.37 -8.13 15.92
N ALA A 146 5.99 -9.08 16.61
CA ALA A 146 5.20 -9.98 17.47
C ALA A 146 4.39 -9.23 18.55
N PRO A 147 4.97 -8.29 19.33
CA PRO A 147 4.20 -7.49 20.26
C PRO A 147 3.20 -6.53 19.58
N ILE A 148 3.54 -5.94 18.42
CA ILE A 148 2.62 -5.07 17.66
C ILE A 148 1.40 -5.87 17.17
N VAL A 149 1.63 -7.04 16.58
CA VAL A 149 0.56 -7.92 16.09
C VAL A 149 -0.31 -8.40 17.25
N LYS A 150 0.31 -8.75 18.40
CA LYS A 150 -0.46 -9.11 19.61
C LYS A 150 -1.34 -7.96 20.10
N TYR A 151 -0.81 -6.74 20.13
CA TYR A 151 -1.58 -5.55 20.48
C TYR A 151 -2.76 -5.32 19.51
N ALA A 152 -2.54 -5.46 18.21
CA ALA A 152 -3.59 -5.35 17.21
C ALA A 152 -4.67 -6.45 17.39
N GLU A 153 -4.24 -7.70 17.63
CA GLU A 153 -5.12 -8.83 17.89
C GLU A 153 -6.02 -8.59 19.10
N ASP A 154 -5.46 -8.11 20.22
CA ASP A 154 -6.20 -7.81 21.44
C ASP A 154 -7.24 -6.70 21.24
N LEU A 155 -7.03 -5.84 20.27
CA LEU A 155 -7.94 -4.75 19.90
C LEU A 155 -8.93 -5.12 18.77
N GLY A 156 -8.81 -6.29 18.15
CA GLY A 156 -9.63 -6.68 16.99
C GLY A 156 -9.35 -5.80 15.78
N VAL A 157 -8.07 -5.55 15.50
CA VAL A 157 -7.57 -4.77 14.35
C VAL A 157 -6.62 -5.63 13.55
N THR A 158 -6.78 -5.65 12.22
CA THR A 158 -5.85 -6.32 11.32
C THR A 158 -4.87 -5.32 10.69
N ILE A 159 -3.57 -5.66 10.77
CA ILE A 159 -2.49 -4.97 10.08
C ILE A 159 -2.28 -5.65 8.72
N ILE A 160 -2.14 -4.88 7.65
CA ILE A 160 -1.93 -5.43 6.31
C ILE A 160 -0.68 -4.86 5.67
N TYR A 161 0.22 -5.76 5.26
CA TYR A 161 1.51 -5.40 4.67
C TYR A 161 1.42 -5.33 3.16
N GLU A 162 1.96 -4.28 2.57
CA GLU A 162 2.11 -4.20 1.12
C GLU A 162 3.39 -4.87 0.66
N ASN A 163 3.32 -5.54 -0.51
CA ASN A 163 4.45 -6.23 -1.14
C ASN A 163 5.38 -5.33 -1.96
N CYS A 164 5.27 -4.02 -1.86
CA CYS A 164 6.19 -3.11 -2.53
C CYS A 164 7.65 -3.41 -2.15
N PRO A 165 8.57 -3.64 -3.10
CA PRO A 165 9.98 -3.90 -2.79
C PRO A 165 10.76 -2.68 -2.32
N MET A 166 10.20 -1.48 -2.43
CA MET A 166 10.79 -0.20 -2.01
C MET A 166 12.22 0.02 -2.53
N GLU A 167 12.40 -0.19 -3.79
CA GLU A 167 13.69 -0.03 -4.47
C GLU A 167 14.26 1.39 -4.39
N GLY A 168 13.42 2.38 -4.10
CA GLY A 168 13.83 3.76 -3.84
C GLY A 168 14.52 3.99 -2.49
N TRP A 169 14.38 3.08 -1.51
CA TRP A 169 14.98 3.20 -0.16
C TRP A 169 16.40 2.69 -0.08
N ARG A 170 17.14 2.67 -1.14
CA ARG A 170 18.46 2.08 -1.18
C ARG A 170 19.42 2.78 -0.23
N SER A 171 20.07 1.98 0.60
CA SER A 171 21.26 2.42 1.29
C SER A 171 22.40 2.64 0.28
N ARG A 172 23.40 3.43 0.67
CA ARG A 172 24.62 3.66 -0.14
C ARG A 172 25.45 2.39 -0.31
N THR A 173 25.15 1.35 0.45
CA THR A 173 25.78 0.05 0.34
C THR A 173 24.94 -0.80 -0.61
N TRP A 174 25.55 -1.29 -1.65
CA TRP A 174 25.03 -2.12 -2.70
C TRP A 174 24.42 -3.44 -2.20
N SER A 175 23.27 -3.41 -1.60
CA SER A 175 22.56 -4.66 -1.38
C SER A 175 21.57 -4.86 -2.51
N PHE A 176 21.66 -5.99 -3.20
CA PHE A 176 20.65 -6.47 -4.15
C PHE A 176 19.37 -6.95 -3.42
N THR A 177 19.17 -6.50 -2.19
CA THR A 177 18.05 -6.89 -1.37
C THR A 177 16.90 -5.93 -1.54
N TYR A 178 15.70 -6.45 -1.42
CA TYR A 178 14.50 -5.64 -1.28
C TYR A 178 14.61 -4.79 -0.01
N ASN A 179 14.09 -3.58 -0.06
CA ASN A 179 14.11 -2.68 1.10
C ASN A 179 12.82 -2.77 1.92
N ASN A 180 11.95 -3.72 1.58
CA ASN A 180 10.76 -4.06 2.35
C ASN A 180 10.61 -5.59 2.38
N LEU A 181 10.56 -6.17 3.56
CA LEU A 181 10.63 -7.61 3.78
C LEU A 181 9.51 -8.41 3.09
N PRO A 182 8.22 -7.98 3.10
CA PRO A 182 7.13 -8.71 2.47
C PRO A 182 7.12 -8.69 0.94
N ALA A 183 8.16 -8.19 0.29
CA ALA A 183 8.22 -8.00 -1.16
C ALA A 183 8.02 -9.28 -1.98
N THR A 184 8.30 -10.44 -1.44
CA THR A 184 8.13 -11.73 -2.13
C THR A 184 7.16 -12.64 -1.41
N LEU A 185 6.49 -13.52 -2.16
CA LEU A 185 5.60 -14.52 -1.58
C LEU A 185 6.31 -15.42 -0.55
N ALA A 186 7.57 -15.81 -0.83
CA ALA A 186 8.34 -16.60 0.11
C ALA A 186 8.57 -15.88 1.43
N ALA A 187 8.93 -14.60 1.39
CA ALA A 187 9.12 -13.78 2.58
C ALA A 187 7.82 -13.69 3.40
N ARG A 188 6.67 -13.41 2.76
CA ARG A 188 5.37 -13.34 3.43
C ARG A 188 5.01 -14.65 4.12
N LYS A 189 5.19 -15.79 3.45
CA LYS A 189 4.95 -17.11 4.06
C LYS A 189 5.83 -17.36 5.28
N LEU A 190 7.10 -16.98 5.24
CA LEU A 190 8.03 -17.11 6.38
C LEU A 190 7.63 -16.17 7.53
N MET A 191 7.22 -14.95 7.22
CA MET A 191 6.72 -13.99 8.21
C MET A 191 5.50 -14.54 8.96
N TYR A 192 4.54 -15.12 8.24
CA TYR A 192 3.34 -15.72 8.85
C TYR A 192 3.66 -16.99 9.65
N ALA A 193 4.67 -17.76 9.25
CA ALA A 193 5.15 -18.89 10.05
C ALA A 193 5.81 -18.44 11.36
N LEU A 194 6.49 -17.30 11.36
CA LEU A 194 7.13 -16.73 12.55
C LEU A 194 6.16 -16.08 13.53
N ILE A 195 5.06 -15.50 13.02
CA ILE A 195 3.98 -14.89 13.81
C ILE A 195 2.65 -15.46 13.28
N PRO A 196 2.15 -16.57 13.83
CA PRO A 196 0.99 -17.28 13.26
C PRO A 196 -0.36 -16.61 13.52
N SER A 197 -0.43 -15.48 14.23
CA SER A 197 -1.66 -14.72 14.46
C SER A 197 -2.38 -14.37 13.15
N LYS A 198 -3.70 -14.27 13.16
CA LYS A 198 -4.51 -13.80 12.02
C LYS A 198 -4.75 -12.28 12.04
N ALA A 199 -4.26 -11.57 13.05
CA ALA A 199 -4.35 -10.11 13.13
C ALA A 199 -3.36 -9.37 12.19
N HIS A 200 -2.72 -10.09 11.28
CA HIS A 200 -1.95 -9.51 10.19
C HIS A 200 -2.09 -10.31 8.90
N GLY A 201 -2.02 -9.60 7.80
CA GLY A 201 -2.18 -10.13 6.45
C GLY A 201 -1.52 -9.24 5.42
N GLU A 202 -2.06 -9.20 4.23
CA GLU A 202 -1.46 -8.48 3.11
C GLU A 202 -2.44 -7.58 2.35
N THR A 203 -1.91 -6.45 1.93
CA THR A 203 -2.36 -5.68 0.77
C THR A 203 -1.51 -6.11 -0.40
N TYR A 204 -2.12 -6.69 -1.42
CA TYR A 204 -1.38 -7.18 -2.58
C TYR A 204 -1.44 -6.15 -3.72
N ASP A 205 -0.28 -5.66 -4.11
CA ASP A 205 -0.09 -4.84 -5.31
C ASP A 205 0.52 -5.69 -6.42
N PRO A 206 -0.26 -6.02 -7.47
CA PRO A 206 0.23 -6.85 -8.56
C PRO A 206 1.30 -6.19 -9.40
N SER A 207 1.36 -4.85 -9.44
CA SER A 207 2.31 -4.11 -10.27
C SER A 207 3.76 -4.45 -9.94
N HIS A 208 4.04 -4.70 -8.66
CA HIS A 208 5.38 -5.03 -8.18
C HIS A 208 5.88 -6.40 -8.63
N ASP A 209 4.98 -7.33 -8.89
CA ASP A 209 5.35 -8.64 -9.44
C ASP A 209 5.49 -8.58 -10.98
N VAL A 210 4.64 -7.81 -11.66
CA VAL A 210 4.66 -7.71 -13.14
C VAL A 210 6.00 -7.21 -13.67
N TRP A 211 6.59 -6.17 -13.07
CA TRP A 211 7.88 -5.67 -13.56
C TRP A 211 9.05 -6.63 -13.23
N GLN A 212 8.86 -7.54 -12.28
CA GLN A 212 9.79 -8.63 -11.97
C GLN A 212 9.55 -9.86 -12.85
N HIS A 213 8.64 -9.79 -13.83
CA HIS A 213 8.23 -10.90 -14.70
C HIS A 213 7.58 -12.07 -13.95
N ILE A 214 6.92 -11.79 -12.84
CA ILE A 214 6.11 -12.74 -12.08
C ILE A 214 4.65 -12.54 -12.46
N ASN A 215 3.91 -13.64 -12.71
CA ASN A 215 2.48 -13.55 -12.96
C ASN A 215 1.72 -13.35 -11.63
N PRO A 216 0.99 -12.23 -11.45
CA PRO A 216 0.23 -11.97 -10.24
C PRO A 216 -0.85 -13.01 -9.92
N SER A 217 -1.47 -13.59 -10.94
CA SER A 217 -2.48 -14.65 -10.77
C SER A 217 -1.90 -15.89 -10.10
N ASP A 218 -0.67 -16.28 -10.44
CA ASP A 218 0.02 -17.41 -9.83
C ASP A 218 0.38 -17.12 -8.36
N VAL A 219 0.76 -15.88 -8.06
CA VAL A 219 1.03 -15.44 -6.68
C VAL A 219 -0.24 -15.51 -5.84
N VAL A 220 -1.36 -14.99 -6.36
CA VAL A 220 -2.66 -15.04 -5.68
C VAL A 220 -3.09 -16.48 -5.39
N ARG A 221 -2.99 -17.39 -6.38
CA ARG A 221 -3.32 -18.81 -6.18
C ARG A 221 -2.45 -19.48 -5.11
N ALA A 222 -1.20 -19.03 -4.95
CA ALA A 222 -0.24 -19.59 -4.01
C ALA A 222 -0.24 -18.92 -2.62
N THR A 223 -0.93 -17.81 -2.46
CA THR A 223 -1.05 -17.07 -1.19
C THR A 223 -1.98 -17.79 -0.19
N ASP A 224 -1.84 -17.54 1.12
CA ASP A 224 -2.87 -17.88 2.11
C ASP A 224 -4.05 -16.90 1.94
N HIS A 225 -5.11 -17.35 1.29
CA HIS A 225 -6.26 -16.51 0.94
C HIS A 225 -6.93 -15.86 2.16
N SER A 226 -6.82 -16.48 3.35
CA SER A 226 -7.35 -15.91 4.58
C SER A 226 -6.57 -14.69 5.09
N ARG A 227 -5.45 -14.36 4.47
CA ARG A 227 -4.61 -13.22 4.79
C ARG A 227 -4.61 -12.13 3.73
N LEU A 228 -5.22 -12.38 2.58
CA LEU A 228 -5.37 -11.39 1.51
C LEU A 228 -6.57 -10.50 1.81
N HIS A 229 -6.33 -9.31 2.35
CA HIS A 229 -7.37 -8.39 2.83
C HIS A 229 -7.60 -7.19 1.93
N ARG A 230 -6.75 -6.97 0.93
CA ARG A 230 -6.82 -5.82 0.03
C ARG A 230 -6.01 -6.06 -1.22
N VAL A 231 -6.42 -5.43 -2.31
CA VAL A 231 -5.61 -5.29 -3.52
C VAL A 231 -5.38 -3.81 -3.76
N HIS A 232 -4.12 -3.39 -3.90
CA HIS A 232 -3.79 -2.10 -4.49
C HIS A 232 -3.89 -2.22 -6.01
N VAL A 233 -4.71 -1.38 -6.59
CA VAL A 233 -4.92 -1.32 -8.04
C VAL A 233 -3.91 -0.32 -8.61
N LYS A 234 -2.78 -0.85 -8.95
CA LYS A 234 -1.71 -0.18 -9.67
C LYS A 234 -1.25 -1.10 -10.79
N ALA A 235 -1.04 -0.54 -11.95
CA ALA A 235 -0.49 -1.25 -13.09
C ALA A 235 0.98 -0.86 -13.29
N THR A 236 1.64 -1.60 -14.14
CA THR A 236 2.98 -1.26 -14.60
C THR A 236 3.10 -1.51 -16.10
N ARG A 237 3.96 -0.75 -16.74
CA ARG A 237 4.40 -0.99 -18.08
C ARG A 237 5.89 -1.30 -18.07
N ASN A 238 6.26 -2.52 -18.46
CA ASN A 238 7.65 -2.90 -18.61
C ASN A 238 8.24 -2.17 -19.82
N LEU A 239 9.27 -1.37 -19.57
CA LEU A 239 9.88 -0.54 -20.60
C LEU A 239 10.89 -1.35 -21.41
N ARG A 240 10.70 -1.37 -22.73
CA ARG A 240 11.68 -1.86 -23.69
C ARG A 240 12.30 -0.67 -24.44
N ASN A 241 12.81 0.27 -23.69
CA ASN A 241 13.43 1.48 -24.23
C ASN A 241 14.94 1.34 -24.36
N GLN A 242 15.56 2.33 -24.98
CA GLN A 242 17.02 2.37 -25.15
C GLN A 242 17.75 2.25 -23.81
N SER A 243 17.19 2.84 -22.74
CA SER A 243 17.78 2.79 -21.40
C SER A 243 17.86 1.37 -20.84
N SER A 244 16.84 0.53 -21.06
CA SER A 244 16.87 -0.87 -20.59
C SER A 244 17.86 -1.74 -21.36
N ILE A 245 18.20 -1.39 -22.61
CA ILE A 245 19.25 -2.05 -23.38
C ILE A 245 20.62 -1.84 -22.74
N TYR A 246 20.88 -0.63 -22.24
CA TYR A 246 22.18 -0.30 -21.64
C TYR A 246 22.29 -0.75 -20.16
N TRP A 247 21.20 -0.65 -19.40
CA TRP A 247 21.24 -0.80 -17.94
C TRP A 247 20.55 -2.07 -17.43
N GLY A 248 19.95 -2.84 -18.32
CA GLY A 248 19.15 -4.02 -17.95
C GLY A 248 17.73 -3.67 -17.53
N ALA A 249 16.92 -4.69 -17.38
CA ALA A 249 15.47 -4.56 -17.16
C ALA A 249 15.02 -4.97 -15.74
N ILE A 250 15.90 -5.49 -14.91
CA ILE A 250 15.52 -6.01 -13.57
C ILE A 250 16.07 -5.14 -12.46
N TYR A 251 17.26 -4.58 -12.65
CA TYR A 251 17.92 -3.80 -11.59
C TYR A 251 17.86 -2.31 -11.90
N PRO A 252 17.67 -1.47 -10.88
CA PRO A 252 17.74 -0.03 -11.06
C PRO A 252 19.09 0.39 -11.59
N LYS A 253 19.04 1.36 -12.45
CA LYS A 253 20.20 1.95 -13.12
C LYS A 253 21.13 2.59 -12.10
N GLN A 254 22.41 2.36 -12.31
CA GLN A 254 23.44 2.95 -11.46
C GLN A 254 23.78 4.35 -11.94
N TYR A 255 24.14 5.20 -11.00
CA TYR A 255 24.73 6.49 -11.37
C TYR A 255 26.15 6.31 -11.86
N VAL A 256 26.44 6.98 -12.94
CA VAL A 256 27.78 7.13 -13.46
C VAL A 256 28.03 8.62 -13.69
N ASN A 257 29.28 9.02 -13.69
CA ASN A 257 29.68 10.38 -14.04
C ASN A 257 29.20 10.71 -15.46
N GLU A 258 28.51 11.86 -15.63
CA GLU A 258 27.90 12.26 -16.90
C GLU A 258 28.94 12.41 -18.03
N GLU A 259 30.13 12.96 -17.73
CA GLU A 259 31.20 13.12 -18.70
C GLU A 259 31.67 11.76 -19.22
N LEU A 260 31.81 10.78 -18.33
CA LEU A 260 32.16 9.42 -18.69
C LEU A 260 31.07 8.76 -19.56
N ALA A 261 29.80 8.94 -19.14
CA ALA A 261 28.67 8.39 -19.87
C ALA A 261 28.54 8.98 -21.26
N GLN A 262 28.66 10.31 -21.42
CA GLN A 262 28.64 11.00 -22.71
C GLN A 262 29.77 10.52 -23.61
N ARG A 263 30.98 10.43 -23.08
CA ARG A 263 32.15 9.94 -23.81
C ARG A 263 32.00 8.49 -24.27
N ALA A 264 31.30 7.68 -23.48
CA ALA A 264 31.03 6.28 -23.81
C ALA A 264 29.75 6.07 -24.64
N GLY A 265 28.96 7.13 -24.88
CA GLY A 265 27.68 7.03 -25.58
C GLY A 265 26.60 6.31 -24.78
N VAL A 266 26.69 6.33 -23.44
CA VAL A 266 25.74 5.68 -22.55
C VAL A 266 24.70 6.68 -22.06
N PRO A 267 23.40 6.40 -22.18
CA PRO A 267 22.36 7.30 -21.68
C PRO A 267 22.43 7.42 -20.15
N VAL A 268 22.29 8.64 -19.65
CA VAL A 268 22.21 8.93 -18.21
C VAL A 268 20.75 9.20 -17.83
N PRO A 269 20.23 8.57 -16.76
CA PRO A 269 18.90 8.88 -16.26
C PRO A 269 18.79 10.36 -15.86
N GLN A 270 17.77 11.05 -16.37
CA GLN A 270 17.53 12.47 -16.09
C GLN A 270 16.68 12.66 -14.84
N HIS A 271 15.82 11.69 -14.52
CA HIS A 271 14.91 11.69 -13.39
C HIS A 271 15.01 10.39 -12.60
N ASP A 272 14.55 10.40 -11.37
CA ASP A 272 14.56 9.20 -10.51
C ASP A 272 13.79 8.05 -11.15
N TRP A 273 12.66 8.30 -11.79
CA TRP A 273 11.86 7.31 -12.49
C TRP A 273 12.55 6.72 -13.74
N ASP A 274 13.48 7.43 -14.36
CA ASP A 274 14.25 6.89 -15.48
C ASP A 274 15.22 5.77 -15.09
N ARG A 275 15.38 5.56 -13.77
CA ARG A 275 16.24 4.51 -13.24
C ARG A 275 15.60 3.14 -13.29
N TYR A 276 14.27 3.09 -13.36
CA TYR A 276 13.53 1.84 -13.30
C TYR A 276 13.28 1.28 -14.70
N PRO A 277 13.25 -0.05 -14.86
CA PRO A 277 12.94 -0.69 -16.12
C PRO A 277 11.44 -0.73 -16.43
N TYR A 278 10.66 -0.04 -15.64
CA TYR A 278 9.20 0.02 -15.73
C TYR A 278 8.69 1.42 -15.45
N GLU A 279 7.43 1.63 -15.77
CA GLU A 279 6.69 2.86 -15.50
C GLU A 279 5.42 2.51 -14.74
N ALA A 280 5.13 3.24 -13.65
CA ALA A 280 3.88 3.10 -12.93
C ALA A 280 2.71 3.59 -13.79
N MET A 281 1.67 2.79 -13.87
CA MET A 281 0.48 3.02 -14.69
C MET A 281 -0.79 2.80 -13.85
N LEU A 282 -1.91 3.19 -14.42
CA LEU A 282 -3.22 2.77 -13.93
C LEU A 282 -3.93 1.93 -15.00
N PRO A 283 -4.85 1.03 -14.61
CA PRO A 283 -5.66 0.29 -15.56
C PRO A 283 -6.35 1.22 -16.55
N GLY A 284 -6.14 0.99 -17.84
CA GLY A 284 -6.78 1.74 -18.92
C GLY A 284 -6.36 3.20 -19.08
N PHE A 285 -5.49 3.75 -18.21
CA PHE A 285 -5.06 5.15 -18.29
C PHE A 285 -3.61 5.27 -18.79
N GLY A 286 -3.45 6.04 -19.86
CA GLY A 286 -2.13 6.30 -20.44
C GLY A 286 -1.65 5.24 -21.42
N GLY A 287 -2.50 4.36 -21.89
CA GLY A 287 -2.24 3.38 -22.92
C GLY A 287 -2.06 1.96 -22.40
N TYR A 288 -1.22 1.19 -23.08
CA TYR A 288 -0.97 -0.21 -22.76
C TYR A 288 -0.19 -0.37 -21.44
N ASP A 289 -0.72 -1.16 -20.53
CA ASP A 289 0.02 -1.71 -19.39
C ASP A 289 0.44 -3.17 -19.66
N SER A 290 1.30 -3.72 -18.83
CA SER A 290 1.86 -5.08 -18.98
C SER A 290 1.11 -6.14 -18.16
N MET A 291 -0.13 -5.86 -17.76
CA MET A 291 -0.93 -6.72 -16.89
C MET A 291 -2.22 -7.17 -17.58
N ASP A 292 -2.58 -8.43 -17.44
CA ASP A 292 -3.90 -8.94 -17.79
C ASP A 292 -4.85 -8.80 -16.59
N TRP A 293 -5.59 -7.69 -16.56
CA TRP A 293 -6.55 -7.39 -15.51
C TRP A 293 -7.71 -8.38 -15.47
N ARG A 294 -8.11 -8.93 -16.61
CA ARG A 294 -9.20 -9.89 -16.65
C ARG A 294 -8.79 -11.20 -15.98
N GLU A 295 -7.66 -11.78 -16.38
CA GLU A 295 -7.14 -13.01 -15.75
C GLU A 295 -6.94 -12.81 -14.24
N PHE A 296 -6.38 -11.69 -13.84
CA PHE A 296 -6.13 -11.38 -12.44
C PHE A 296 -7.42 -11.30 -11.61
N LEU A 297 -8.44 -10.59 -12.10
CA LEU A 297 -9.73 -10.48 -11.42
C LEU A 297 -10.47 -11.81 -11.40
N GLU A 298 -10.44 -12.60 -12.49
CA GLU A 298 -10.98 -13.96 -12.52
C GLU A 298 -10.35 -14.83 -11.42
N THR A 299 -9.02 -14.77 -11.28
CA THR A 299 -8.29 -15.51 -10.23
C THR A 299 -8.73 -15.09 -8.83
N LEU A 300 -8.90 -13.79 -8.58
CA LEU A 300 -9.41 -13.30 -7.30
C LEU A 300 -10.83 -13.79 -7.00
N MET A 301 -11.70 -13.88 -8.02
CA MET A 301 -13.04 -14.45 -7.87
C MET A 301 -12.99 -15.96 -7.58
N GLU A 302 -12.11 -16.71 -8.26
CA GLU A 302 -11.89 -18.15 -8.02
C GLU A 302 -11.58 -18.46 -6.57
N ILE A 303 -10.74 -17.63 -5.94
CA ILE A 303 -10.36 -17.82 -4.52
C ILE A 303 -11.37 -17.23 -3.52
N GLY A 304 -12.47 -16.63 -4.01
CA GLY A 304 -13.51 -16.04 -3.16
C GLY A 304 -13.10 -14.70 -2.52
N PHE A 305 -12.20 -13.94 -3.14
CA PHE A 305 -11.79 -12.61 -2.62
C PHE A 305 -12.97 -11.65 -2.53
N ASP A 306 -13.23 -11.12 -1.34
CA ASP A 306 -14.40 -10.27 -1.03
C ASP A 306 -14.01 -8.96 -0.30
N HIS A 307 -12.82 -8.46 -0.59
CA HIS A 307 -12.25 -7.25 0.01
C HIS A 307 -12.09 -6.11 -1.00
N PRO A 308 -11.80 -4.87 -0.56
CA PRO A 308 -11.68 -3.74 -1.46
C PRO A 308 -10.52 -3.82 -2.46
N PHE A 309 -10.78 -3.25 -3.64
CA PHE A 309 -9.78 -2.85 -4.62
C PHE A 309 -9.48 -1.37 -4.43
N VAL A 310 -8.29 -1.03 -3.98
CA VAL A 310 -7.88 0.36 -3.70
C VAL A 310 -7.01 0.87 -4.83
N ILE A 311 -7.49 1.83 -5.59
CA ILE A 311 -6.70 2.46 -6.66
C ILE A 311 -5.60 3.30 -6.03
N GLU A 312 -4.36 2.90 -6.27
CA GLU A 312 -3.15 3.64 -5.91
C GLU A 312 -2.62 4.37 -7.15
N ASN A 313 -2.87 5.68 -7.19
CA ASN A 313 -2.49 6.48 -8.35
C ASN A 313 -1.07 7.04 -8.19
N GLU A 314 -0.11 6.32 -8.73
CA GLU A 314 1.29 6.74 -8.87
C GLU A 314 1.71 6.86 -10.36
N ALA A 315 0.76 6.90 -11.27
CA ALA A 315 1.06 6.98 -12.69
C ALA A 315 1.73 8.31 -13.05
N THR A 316 2.83 8.22 -13.83
CA THR A 316 3.65 9.36 -14.23
C THR A 316 2.87 10.40 -15.04
N ASN A 317 1.90 9.96 -15.81
CA ASN A 317 1.02 10.80 -16.62
C ASN A 317 -0.28 11.22 -15.89
N SER A 318 -0.41 10.92 -14.61
CA SER A 318 -1.58 11.23 -13.78
C SER A 318 -1.15 11.96 -12.50
N ALA A 319 -0.92 11.24 -11.40
CA ALA A 319 -0.61 11.84 -10.09
C ALA A 319 0.69 12.65 -10.09
N HIS A 320 1.71 12.22 -10.84
CA HIS A 320 2.99 12.91 -10.90
C HIS A 320 3.02 14.14 -11.82
N THR A 321 1.92 14.45 -12.49
CA THR A 321 1.83 15.66 -13.33
C THR A 321 1.69 16.96 -12.52
N GLY A 322 1.33 16.87 -11.24
CA GLY A 322 0.91 18.04 -10.44
C GLY A 322 -0.46 18.60 -10.84
N ASN A 323 -1.15 17.99 -11.81
CA ASN A 323 -2.44 18.43 -12.31
C ASN A 323 -3.57 17.58 -11.72
N GLN A 324 -4.39 18.18 -10.84
CA GLN A 324 -5.51 17.48 -10.19
C GLN A 324 -6.53 16.93 -11.20
N GLY A 325 -6.71 17.56 -12.36
CA GLY A 325 -7.59 17.06 -13.43
C GLY A 325 -7.06 15.76 -14.02
N ALA A 326 -5.75 15.69 -14.30
CA ALA A 326 -5.11 14.46 -14.78
C ALA A 326 -5.17 13.35 -13.71
N THR A 327 -4.97 13.70 -12.43
CA THR A 327 -5.10 12.76 -11.31
C THR A 327 -6.52 12.17 -11.24
N MET A 328 -7.54 13.01 -11.33
CA MET A 328 -8.94 12.57 -11.33
C MET A 328 -9.28 11.72 -12.56
N GLN A 329 -8.79 12.11 -13.73
CA GLN A 329 -9.00 11.34 -14.95
C GLN A 329 -8.40 9.92 -14.82
N GLY A 330 -7.24 9.80 -14.17
CA GLY A 330 -6.63 8.50 -13.88
C GLY A 330 -7.54 7.62 -13.02
N PHE A 331 -8.06 8.14 -11.91
CA PHE A 331 -8.99 7.40 -11.04
C PHE A 331 -10.26 6.97 -11.79
N LYS A 332 -10.92 7.89 -12.50
CA LYS A 332 -12.13 7.58 -13.27
C LYS A 332 -11.89 6.50 -14.33
N THR A 333 -10.78 6.58 -15.04
CA THR A 333 -10.46 5.60 -16.07
C THR A 333 -10.15 4.23 -15.46
N ALA A 334 -9.46 4.17 -14.32
CA ALA A 334 -9.23 2.90 -13.62
C ALA A 334 -10.55 2.27 -13.14
N VAL A 335 -11.48 3.08 -12.59
CA VAL A 335 -12.83 2.60 -12.24
C VAL A 335 -13.56 2.06 -13.48
N TRP A 336 -13.56 2.78 -14.59
CA TRP A 336 -14.21 2.35 -15.83
C TRP A 336 -13.57 1.10 -16.45
N CYS A 337 -12.28 0.89 -16.21
CA CYS A 337 -11.61 -0.34 -16.66
C CYS A 337 -12.03 -1.55 -15.82
N LEU A 338 -12.04 -1.41 -14.49
CA LEU A 338 -12.29 -2.51 -13.56
C LEU A 338 -13.77 -2.88 -13.43
N ALA A 339 -14.64 -1.89 -13.34
CA ALA A 339 -16.05 -2.11 -13.05
C ALA A 339 -16.77 -3.03 -14.07
N PRO A 340 -16.59 -2.86 -15.39
CA PRO A 340 -17.21 -3.75 -16.36
C PRO A 340 -16.71 -5.19 -16.26
N ILE A 341 -15.43 -5.40 -15.96
CA ILE A 341 -14.86 -6.74 -15.78
C ILE A 341 -15.48 -7.38 -14.54
N LEU A 342 -15.47 -6.71 -13.40
CA LEU A 342 -16.08 -7.18 -12.16
C LEU A 342 -17.57 -7.46 -12.31
N TRP A 343 -18.30 -6.63 -13.04
CA TRP A 343 -19.71 -6.85 -13.33
C TRP A 343 -19.95 -8.10 -14.18
N THR A 344 -19.15 -8.29 -15.23
CA THR A 344 -19.23 -9.48 -16.09
C THR A 344 -18.94 -10.75 -15.29
N LEU A 345 -17.93 -10.72 -14.42
CA LEU A 345 -17.54 -11.87 -13.60
C LEU A 345 -18.57 -12.22 -12.51
N LYS A 346 -19.39 -11.28 -12.09
CA LYS A 346 -20.50 -11.50 -11.14
C LYS A 346 -21.81 -11.91 -11.78
N GLU A 347 -21.77 -12.44 -13.00
CA GLU A 347 -22.93 -13.01 -13.69
C GLU A 347 -24.15 -12.07 -13.75
N ASN A 348 -23.92 -10.81 -14.09
CA ASN A 348 -24.97 -9.78 -14.22
C ASN A 348 -25.72 -9.41 -12.93
N GLU A 349 -25.17 -9.69 -11.75
CA GLU A 349 -25.76 -9.24 -10.49
C GLU A 349 -25.78 -7.69 -10.35
N GLY A 350 -25.38 -6.99 -11.39
CA GLY A 350 -25.35 -5.54 -11.44
C GLY A 350 -24.34 -5.00 -10.41
N TYR A 351 -23.14 -4.72 -10.86
CA TYR A 351 -22.16 -4.01 -10.01
C TYR A 351 -22.60 -2.55 -9.91
N THR A 352 -23.47 -2.27 -8.95
CA THR A 352 -23.88 -0.91 -8.66
C THR A 352 -22.92 -0.36 -7.60
N PHE A 353 -22.14 0.61 -7.99
CA PHE A 353 -21.20 1.29 -7.11
C PHE A 353 -21.90 2.01 -5.94
N CYS A 354 -23.22 2.21 -6.01
CA CYS A 354 -23.95 3.04 -5.06
C CYS A 354 -24.97 2.33 -4.20
N ASP A 355 -25.62 1.26 -4.65
CA ASP A 355 -26.88 0.80 -4.04
C ASP A 355 -26.76 -0.20 -2.89
N ASN A 356 -25.60 -0.85 -2.70
CA ASN A 356 -25.37 -1.84 -1.64
C ASN A 356 -24.18 -1.47 -0.73
N ARG A 357 -23.97 -0.19 -0.46
CA ARG A 357 -22.91 0.23 0.48
C ARG A 357 -23.27 -0.20 1.89
N PRO A 358 -22.52 -1.11 2.53
CA PRO A 358 -22.80 -1.46 3.90
C PRO A 358 -22.62 -0.21 4.77
N LYS A 359 -23.58 0.06 5.62
CA LYS A 359 -23.51 1.18 6.57
C LYS A 359 -22.39 0.92 7.57
N LEU A 360 -21.58 1.94 7.84
CA LEU A 360 -20.66 1.91 8.96
C LEU A 360 -21.45 1.83 10.27
N LYS A 361 -20.96 0.99 11.17
CA LYS A 361 -21.49 0.93 12.53
C LYS A 361 -20.82 2.01 13.37
N ILE A 362 -21.61 2.80 14.09
CA ILE A 362 -21.04 3.76 15.03
C ILE A 362 -20.35 2.97 16.14
N SER A 363 -19.07 3.22 16.34
CA SER A 363 -18.31 2.58 17.40
C SER A 363 -18.62 3.20 18.75
N GLU A 364 -18.90 2.36 19.73
CA GLU A 364 -19.07 2.76 21.14
C GLU A 364 -17.80 2.49 21.96
N ARG A 365 -16.67 2.27 21.29
CA ARG A 365 -15.39 1.98 21.95
C ARG A 365 -14.90 3.19 22.73
N LYS A 366 -14.43 2.92 23.94
CA LYS A 366 -13.89 3.96 24.83
C LYS A 366 -12.44 4.27 24.47
N ASP A 367 -12.02 5.45 24.82
CA ASP A 367 -10.61 5.83 24.72
C ASP A 367 -9.73 4.88 25.51
N ILE A 368 -8.63 4.51 24.89
CA ILE A 368 -7.53 3.76 25.49
C ILE A 368 -6.26 4.59 25.40
N PRO A 369 -5.30 4.39 26.30
CA PRO A 369 -4.04 5.14 26.26
C PRO A 369 -3.28 4.90 24.94
N VAL A 370 -2.49 5.88 24.53
CA VAL A 370 -1.49 5.71 23.49
C VAL A 370 -0.36 4.87 24.07
N VAL A 371 -0.06 3.76 23.43
CA VAL A 371 1.00 2.83 23.83
C VAL A 371 2.23 3.08 22.98
N THR A 372 3.41 2.96 23.57
CA THR A 372 4.70 3.06 22.88
C THR A 372 5.36 1.70 22.70
N MET A 373 6.27 1.58 21.74
CA MET A 373 7.07 0.35 21.57
C MET A 373 7.85 -0.03 22.82
N LYS A 374 8.34 0.97 23.57
CA LYS A 374 9.03 0.72 24.84
C LYS A 374 8.14 0.03 25.86
N GLU A 375 6.88 0.41 25.93
CA GLU A 375 5.90 -0.22 26.83
C GLU A 375 5.50 -1.62 26.36
N LEU A 376 5.40 -1.86 25.05
CA LEU A 376 5.10 -3.19 24.50
C LEU A 376 6.27 -4.18 24.65
N LEU A 377 7.50 -3.70 24.73
CA LEU A 377 8.69 -4.53 24.87
C LEU A 377 9.13 -4.73 26.34
N ALA A 378 8.52 -4.02 27.29
CA ALA A 378 8.79 -4.14 28.73
C ALA A 378 8.08 -5.33 29.34
#